data_3f80e8085e167ee7f826c7bd8b41b529
#
_entry.id   3f80e8085e167ee7f826c7bd8b41b529
#
_cell.length_a   1.000
_cell.length_b   1.000
_cell.length_c   1.000
_cell.angle_alpha   90.00
_cell.angle_beta   90.00
_cell.angle_gamma   90.00
#
_symmetry.space_group_name_H-M   'P 1'
#
loop_
_entity.id
_entity.type
_entity.pdbx_description
1 polymer ?
#
loop_
_entity_poly.entity_id
_entity_poly.type
_entity_poly.pdbx_seq_one_letter_code
_entity_poly.pdbx_strand_id
1 'polypeptide(L)'
;MNSWMVDIADTFTRCFIREDRYKLLISGIGVTIKVSIVAVILGILIGFLIALCNLSKNKFLRAIGKIYTDIIRGTPSVTQLMIIYFVIFATVDIEKWIIAAIAFGINSGAYVSEIIRAGILSIDKGQTEAGRSLGLNAYQTMTRIVIPQALKNIF
;
A
#
# COMPACT_ATOMS: atom_id res chain seq x y z
N MET A 1 -26.98 -4.74 -42.29
CA MET A 1 -26.32 -4.78 -40.96
C MET A 1 -24.82 -4.73 -41.23
N ASN A 2 -24.13 -3.71 -40.79
CA ASN A 2 -22.75 -3.46 -41.20
C ASN A 2 -21.84 -4.61 -40.73
N SER A 3 -20.94 -5.06 -41.56
CA SER A 3 -20.07 -6.21 -41.30
C SER A 3 -19.31 -6.09 -39.96
N TRP A 4 -18.87 -4.88 -39.60
CA TRP A 4 -18.18 -4.60 -38.34
C TRP A 4 -19.04 -4.84 -37.09
N MET A 5 -20.37 -4.65 -37.15
CA MET A 5 -21.27 -4.97 -36.03
C MET A 5 -21.37 -6.47 -35.78
N VAL A 6 -21.38 -7.27 -36.85
CA VAL A 6 -21.38 -8.74 -36.78
C VAL A 6 -20.05 -9.20 -36.17
N ASP A 7 -18.93 -8.66 -36.65
CA ASP A 7 -17.60 -8.99 -36.13
C ASP A 7 -17.42 -8.66 -34.65
N ILE A 8 -17.98 -7.53 -34.20
CA ILE A 8 -17.98 -7.14 -32.76
C ILE A 8 -18.84 -8.11 -31.94
N ALA A 9 -20.06 -8.43 -32.43
CA ALA A 9 -20.96 -9.34 -31.73
C ALA A 9 -20.37 -10.77 -31.61
N ASP A 10 -19.76 -11.26 -32.68
CA ASP A 10 -19.08 -12.56 -32.70
C ASP A 10 -17.85 -12.56 -31.76
N THR A 11 -17.06 -11.49 -31.79
CA THR A 11 -15.92 -11.35 -30.90
C THR A 11 -16.35 -11.30 -29.44
N PHE A 12 -17.40 -10.51 -29.12
CA PHE A 12 -17.96 -10.45 -27.76
C PHE A 12 -18.48 -11.81 -27.30
N THR A 13 -19.25 -12.50 -28.15
CA THR A 13 -19.79 -13.83 -27.85
C THR A 13 -18.67 -14.84 -27.63
N ARG A 14 -17.61 -14.79 -28.45
CA ARG A 14 -16.45 -15.66 -28.32
C ARG A 14 -15.65 -15.38 -27.05
N CYS A 15 -15.47 -14.11 -26.67
CA CYS A 15 -14.65 -13.71 -25.52
C CYS A 15 -15.36 -13.91 -24.19
N PHE A 16 -16.69 -13.73 -24.14
CA PHE A 16 -17.41 -13.68 -22.87
C PHE A 16 -18.43 -14.82 -22.68
N ILE A 17 -19.09 -15.25 -23.73
CA ILE A 17 -20.22 -16.19 -23.60
C ILE A 17 -19.78 -17.63 -23.90
N ARG A 18 -18.95 -17.83 -24.92
CA ARG A 18 -18.53 -19.15 -25.35
C ARG A 18 -17.73 -19.85 -24.24
N GLU A 19 -18.04 -21.09 -23.93
CA GLU A 19 -17.39 -21.90 -22.90
C GLU A 19 -17.47 -21.28 -21.49
N ASP A 20 -18.51 -20.48 -21.21
CA ASP A 20 -18.71 -19.83 -19.91
C ASP A 20 -17.52 -18.95 -19.44
N ARG A 21 -16.78 -18.34 -20.38
CA ARG A 21 -15.58 -17.57 -20.07
C ARG A 21 -15.81 -16.40 -19.11
N TYR A 22 -17.04 -15.88 -19.04
CA TYR A 22 -17.40 -14.88 -18.02
C TYR A 22 -17.14 -15.38 -16.59
N LYS A 23 -17.23 -16.70 -16.33
CA LYS A 23 -16.91 -17.29 -15.01
C LYS A 23 -15.43 -17.09 -14.63
N LEU A 24 -14.51 -17.13 -15.62
CA LEU A 24 -13.10 -16.84 -15.40
C LEU A 24 -12.88 -15.37 -15.00
N LEU A 25 -13.64 -14.44 -15.62
CA LEU A 25 -13.57 -13.02 -15.27
C LEU A 25 -14.08 -12.79 -13.85
N ILE A 26 -15.22 -13.36 -13.49
CA ILE A 26 -15.79 -13.25 -12.13
C ILE A 26 -14.83 -13.86 -11.10
N SER A 27 -14.26 -15.02 -11.37
CA SER A 27 -13.26 -15.65 -10.52
C SER A 27 -12.02 -14.77 -10.38
N GLY A 28 -11.52 -14.21 -11.50
CA GLY A 28 -10.38 -13.29 -11.49
C GLY A 28 -10.63 -12.03 -10.67
N ILE A 29 -11.82 -11.43 -10.76
CA ILE A 29 -12.24 -10.29 -9.93
C ILE A 29 -12.21 -10.69 -8.46
N GLY A 30 -12.74 -11.87 -8.11
CA GLY A 30 -12.72 -12.39 -6.73
C GLY A 30 -11.28 -12.49 -6.18
N VAL A 31 -10.36 -13.04 -6.97
CA VAL A 31 -8.94 -13.13 -6.59
C VAL A 31 -8.33 -11.73 -6.43
N THR A 32 -8.62 -10.81 -7.35
CA THR A 32 -8.11 -9.44 -7.29
C THR A 32 -8.57 -8.73 -6.02
N ILE A 33 -9.86 -8.82 -5.67
CA ILE A 33 -10.41 -8.24 -4.45
C ILE A 33 -9.73 -8.84 -3.21
N LYS A 34 -9.58 -10.17 -3.17
CA LYS A 34 -8.93 -10.89 -2.06
C LYS A 34 -7.48 -10.43 -1.87
N VAL A 35 -6.69 -10.37 -2.93
CA VAL A 35 -5.31 -9.88 -2.91
C VAL A 35 -5.26 -8.41 -2.44
N SER A 36 -6.12 -7.56 -2.99
CA SER A 36 -6.16 -6.13 -2.66
C SER A 36 -6.48 -5.89 -1.19
N ILE A 37 -7.48 -6.55 -0.63
CA ILE A 37 -7.86 -6.39 0.78
C ILE A 37 -6.69 -6.78 1.69
N VAL A 38 -6.08 -7.94 1.46
CA VAL A 38 -4.96 -8.42 2.28
C VAL A 38 -3.74 -7.50 2.11
N ALA A 39 -3.42 -7.08 0.89
CA ALA A 39 -2.31 -6.16 0.62
C ALA A 39 -2.51 -4.80 1.31
N VAL A 40 -3.73 -4.25 1.30
CA VAL A 40 -4.03 -2.98 1.99
C VAL A 40 -3.87 -3.11 3.50
N ILE A 41 -4.39 -4.17 4.10
CA ILE A 41 -4.23 -4.41 5.54
C ILE A 41 -2.75 -4.52 5.92
N LEU A 42 -1.99 -5.35 5.21
CA LEU A 42 -0.54 -5.49 5.41
C LEU A 42 0.19 -4.17 5.18
N GLY A 43 -0.18 -3.44 4.12
CA GLY A 43 0.40 -2.15 3.78
C GLY A 43 0.19 -1.10 4.87
N ILE A 44 -1.01 -1.02 5.44
CA ILE A 44 -1.30 -0.11 6.56
C ILE A 44 -0.48 -0.48 7.80
N LEU A 45 -0.42 -1.76 8.16
CA LEU A 45 0.33 -2.22 9.34
C LEU A 45 1.84 -1.95 9.18
N ILE A 46 2.42 -2.37 8.07
CA ILE A 46 3.84 -2.16 7.77
C ILE A 46 4.12 -0.65 7.66
N GLY A 47 3.29 0.08 6.92
CA GLY A 47 3.46 1.52 6.70
C GLY A 47 3.41 2.33 7.99
N PHE A 48 2.51 1.97 8.90
CA PHE A 48 2.45 2.61 10.22
C PHE A 48 3.73 2.37 11.04
N LEU A 49 4.21 1.12 11.10
CA LEU A 49 5.45 0.79 11.81
C LEU A 49 6.67 1.52 11.21
N ILE A 50 6.78 1.54 9.89
CA ILE A 50 7.87 2.23 9.21
C ILE A 50 7.77 3.76 9.37
N ALA A 51 6.56 4.33 9.38
CA ALA A 51 6.37 5.75 9.67
C ALA A 51 6.85 6.12 11.08
N LEU A 52 6.58 5.28 12.08
CA LEU A 52 7.13 5.47 13.44
C LEU A 52 8.66 5.44 13.44
N CYS A 53 9.28 4.53 12.68
CA CYS A 53 10.73 4.48 12.52
C CYS A 53 11.25 5.78 11.88
N ASN A 54 10.64 6.24 10.80
CA ASN A 54 11.02 7.44 10.05
C ASN A 54 10.88 8.75 10.89
N LEU A 55 9.91 8.80 11.80
CA LEU A 55 9.67 9.92 12.71
C LEU A 55 10.48 9.85 14.02
N SER A 56 11.16 8.73 14.25
CA SER A 56 11.94 8.52 15.47
C SER A 56 13.11 9.50 15.60
N LYS A 57 13.42 9.90 16.83
CA LYS A 57 14.65 10.64 17.18
C LYS A 57 15.89 9.76 17.11
N ASN A 58 15.74 8.46 17.23
CA ASN A 58 16.84 7.49 17.13
C ASN A 58 17.32 7.40 15.68
N LYS A 59 18.58 7.76 15.43
CA LYS A 59 19.20 7.74 14.10
C LYS A 59 19.19 6.36 13.44
N PHE A 60 19.34 5.29 14.23
CA PHE A 60 19.34 3.91 13.73
C PHE A 60 17.96 3.50 13.21
N LEU A 61 16.90 3.71 13.99
CA LEU A 61 15.52 3.43 13.55
C LEU A 61 15.14 4.24 12.30
N ARG A 62 15.50 5.52 12.29
CA ARG A 62 15.26 6.38 11.12
C ARG A 62 16.01 5.89 9.88
N ALA A 63 17.24 5.40 10.04
CA ALA A 63 18.01 4.84 8.93
C ALA A 63 17.32 3.60 8.34
N ILE A 64 16.86 2.67 9.19
CA ILE A 64 16.12 1.47 8.75
C ILE A 64 14.86 1.86 7.97
N GLY A 65 14.04 2.75 8.53
CA GLY A 65 12.81 3.19 7.86
C GLY A 65 13.09 3.88 6.52
N LYS A 66 14.14 4.71 6.46
CA LYS A 66 14.55 5.39 5.24
C LYS A 66 15.06 4.42 4.18
N ILE A 67 15.94 3.48 4.54
CA ILE A 67 16.47 2.47 3.61
C ILE A 67 15.31 1.65 3.02
N TYR A 68 14.37 1.21 3.85
CA TYR A 68 13.20 0.49 3.38
C TYR A 68 12.38 1.32 2.37
N THR A 69 12.02 2.55 2.72
CA THR A 69 11.22 3.41 1.83
C THR A 69 11.95 3.75 0.54
N ASP A 70 13.25 4.04 0.60
CA ASP A 70 14.05 4.41 -0.57
C ASP A 70 14.20 3.22 -1.54
N ILE A 71 14.45 2.01 -1.03
CA ILE A 71 14.59 0.79 -1.86
C ILE A 71 13.25 0.43 -2.49
N ILE A 72 12.18 0.35 -1.68
CA ILE A 72 10.88 -0.13 -2.17
C ILE A 72 10.25 0.87 -3.14
N ARG A 73 10.34 2.17 -2.89
CA ARG A 73 9.80 3.20 -3.79
C ARG A 73 10.72 3.50 -4.99
N GLY A 74 12.00 3.17 -4.87
CA GLY A 74 12.98 3.34 -5.94
C GLY A 74 13.02 2.20 -6.95
N THR A 75 12.29 1.11 -6.72
CA THR A 75 12.26 -0.07 -7.60
C THR A 75 10.85 -0.36 -8.14
N PRO A 76 10.71 -0.86 -9.38
CA PRO A 76 9.41 -1.19 -9.96
C PRO A 76 8.69 -2.30 -9.16
N SER A 77 7.39 -2.11 -8.86
CA SER A 77 6.60 -3.07 -8.07
C SER A 77 6.53 -4.47 -8.69
N VAL A 78 6.50 -4.54 -10.04
CA VAL A 78 6.52 -5.83 -10.75
C VAL A 78 7.84 -6.58 -10.52
N THR A 79 8.97 -5.87 -10.53
CA THR A 79 10.28 -6.47 -10.23
C THR A 79 10.32 -7.02 -8.81
N GLN A 80 9.77 -6.27 -7.83
CA GLN A 80 9.64 -6.73 -6.45
C GLN A 80 8.80 -7.99 -6.35
N LEU A 81 7.63 -8.01 -7.02
CA LEU A 81 6.77 -9.20 -7.08
C LEU A 81 7.52 -10.41 -7.64
N MET A 82 8.27 -10.23 -8.74
CA MET A 82 9.05 -11.31 -9.34
C MET A 82 10.14 -11.84 -8.40
N ILE A 83 10.87 -10.96 -7.73
CA ILE A 83 11.91 -11.37 -6.75
C ILE A 83 11.25 -12.13 -5.60
N ILE A 84 10.16 -11.61 -5.03
CA ILE A 84 9.46 -12.25 -3.93
C ILE A 84 8.95 -13.63 -4.36
N TYR A 85 8.32 -13.72 -5.53
CA TYR A 85 7.72 -14.96 -6.02
C TYR A 85 8.78 -16.01 -6.43
N PHE A 86 9.75 -15.64 -7.26
CA PHE A 86 10.67 -16.60 -7.86
C PHE A 86 11.97 -16.84 -7.07
N VAL A 87 12.32 -15.95 -6.12
CA VAL A 87 13.54 -16.08 -5.33
C VAL A 87 13.20 -16.39 -3.87
N ILE A 88 12.38 -15.56 -3.22
CA ILE A 88 12.11 -15.72 -1.77
C ILE A 88 11.18 -16.90 -1.51
N PHE A 89 10.11 -17.05 -2.29
CA PHE A 89 9.12 -18.13 -2.14
C PHE A 89 9.26 -19.25 -3.17
N ALA A 90 10.41 -19.35 -3.87
CA ALA A 90 10.62 -20.33 -4.94
C ALA A 90 10.39 -21.80 -4.53
N THR A 91 10.70 -22.14 -3.29
CA THR A 91 10.62 -23.50 -2.72
C THR A 91 9.47 -23.70 -1.74
N VAL A 92 8.66 -22.65 -1.52
CA VAL A 92 7.57 -22.69 -0.55
C VAL A 92 6.24 -22.95 -1.27
N ASP A 93 5.59 -24.06 -0.90
CA ASP A 93 4.30 -24.44 -1.48
C ASP A 93 3.14 -23.70 -0.78
N ILE A 94 2.91 -22.45 -1.20
CA ILE A 94 1.78 -21.63 -0.77
C ILE A 94 1.02 -21.09 -1.98
N GLU A 95 -0.25 -20.75 -1.76
CA GLU A 95 -1.10 -20.21 -2.81
C GLU A 95 -0.53 -18.90 -3.39
N LYS A 96 -0.47 -18.83 -4.72
CA LYS A 96 0.14 -17.70 -5.46
C LYS A 96 -0.44 -16.33 -5.09
N TRP A 97 -1.74 -16.27 -4.77
CA TRP A 97 -2.38 -15.03 -4.36
C TRP A 97 -1.85 -14.50 -3.02
N ILE A 98 -1.41 -15.38 -2.10
CA ILE A 98 -0.82 -14.98 -0.81
C ILE A 98 0.53 -14.31 -1.05
N ILE A 99 1.36 -14.88 -1.93
CA ILE A 99 2.65 -14.28 -2.30
C ILE A 99 2.44 -12.89 -2.92
N ALA A 100 1.46 -12.78 -3.83
CA ALA A 100 1.10 -11.50 -4.43
C ALA A 100 0.63 -10.49 -3.38
N ALA A 101 -0.22 -10.90 -2.44
CA ALA A 101 -0.70 -10.03 -1.37
C ALA A 101 0.44 -9.55 -0.45
N ILE A 102 1.42 -10.41 -0.13
CA ILE A 102 2.61 -10.04 0.64
C ILE A 102 3.45 -9.02 -0.14
N ALA A 103 3.72 -9.28 -1.43
CA ALA A 103 4.53 -8.40 -2.26
C ALA A 103 3.90 -7.00 -2.39
N PHE A 104 2.60 -6.94 -2.70
CA PHE A 104 1.88 -5.68 -2.79
C PHE A 104 1.71 -5.00 -1.41
N GLY A 105 1.58 -5.76 -0.34
CA GLY A 105 1.55 -5.24 1.03
C GLY A 105 2.86 -4.56 1.42
N ILE A 106 4.00 -5.18 1.12
CA ILE A 106 5.33 -4.59 1.31
C ILE A 106 5.46 -3.31 0.48
N ASN A 107 5.09 -3.35 -0.79
CA ASN A 107 5.15 -2.17 -1.64
C ASN A 107 4.24 -1.05 -1.12
N SER A 108 2.97 -1.32 -0.83
CA SER A 108 2.00 -0.38 -0.28
C SER A 108 2.47 0.24 1.04
N GLY A 109 3.11 -0.58 1.92
CA GLY A 109 3.63 -0.12 3.21
C GLY A 109 4.65 1.01 3.08
N ALA A 110 5.50 1.00 2.05
CA ALA A 110 6.44 2.07 1.81
C ALA A 110 5.75 3.40 1.43
N TYR A 111 4.71 3.35 0.60
CA TYR A 111 3.91 4.54 0.26
C TYR A 111 3.10 5.05 1.45
N VAL A 112 2.42 4.16 2.18
CA VAL A 112 1.65 4.52 3.39
C VAL A 112 2.56 5.18 4.43
N SER A 113 3.77 4.64 4.65
CA SER A 113 4.71 5.23 5.60
C SER A 113 5.10 6.66 5.24
N GLU A 114 5.31 6.92 3.96
CA GLU A 114 5.66 8.25 3.47
C GLU A 114 4.49 9.23 3.53
N ILE A 115 3.28 8.78 3.21
CA ILE A 115 2.06 9.57 3.36
C ILE A 115 1.86 10.00 4.81
N ILE A 116 1.98 9.07 5.76
CA ILE A 116 1.87 9.38 7.20
C ILE A 116 2.97 10.35 7.62
N ARG A 117 4.23 10.10 7.21
CA ARG A 117 5.35 10.97 7.53
C ARG A 117 5.15 12.38 6.98
N ALA A 118 4.76 12.50 5.72
CA ALA A 118 4.52 13.78 5.06
C ALA A 118 3.35 14.53 5.72
N GLY A 119 2.25 13.85 6.02
CA GLY A 119 1.10 14.44 6.71
C GLY A 119 1.45 14.99 8.09
N ILE A 120 2.26 14.28 8.87
CA ILE A 120 2.70 14.76 10.20
C ILE A 120 3.67 15.96 10.06
N LEU A 121 4.59 15.90 9.10
CA LEU A 121 5.57 16.97 8.90
C LEU A 121 4.99 18.22 8.22
N SER A 122 3.81 18.13 7.61
CA SER A 122 3.09 19.30 7.05
C SER A 122 2.47 20.21 8.10
N ILE A 123 2.37 19.75 9.35
CA ILE A 123 1.82 20.55 10.44
C ILE A 123 2.89 21.54 10.93
N ASP A 124 2.48 22.81 11.04
CA ASP A 124 3.34 23.86 11.51
C ASP A 124 3.92 23.55 12.90
N LYS A 125 5.22 23.77 13.07
CA LYS A 125 5.92 23.52 14.34
C LYS A 125 5.36 24.32 15.50
N GLY A 126 4.83 25.50 15.23
CA GLY A 126 4.17 26.35 16.21
C GLY A 126 2.98 25.66 16.88
N GLN A 127 2.29 24.75 16.20
CA GLN A 127 1.23 23.94 16.81
C GLN A 127 1.78 23.02 17.91
N THR A 128 2.94 22.44 17.68
CA THR A 128 3.62 21.61 18.67
C THR A 128 4.14 22.45 19.84
N GLU A 129 4.71 23.63 19.56
CA GLU A 129 5.24 24.56 20.53
C GLU A 129 4.12 25.13 21.41
N ALA A 130 3.01 25.55 20.83
CA ALA A 130 1.83 26.01 21.53
C ALA A 130 1.26 24.94 22.47
N GLY A 131 1.12 23.70 21.98
CA GLY A 131 0.68 22.60 22.84
C GLY A 131 1.61 22.36 24.03
N ARG A 132 2.92 22.45 23.82
CA ARG A 132 3.93 22.30 24.87
C ARG A 132 3.87 23.47 25.88
N SER A 133 3.63 24.69 25.43
CA SER A 133 3.47 25.89 26.25
C SER A 133 2.23 25.83 27.14
N LEU A 134 1.17 25.14 26.70
CA LEU A 134 -0.03 24.85 27.49
C LEU A 134 0.16 23.71 28.50
N GLY A 135 1.38 23.15 28.64
CA GLY A 135 1.70 22.10 29.59
C GLY A 135 1.41 20.68 29.08
N LEU A 136 1.02 20.50 27.82
CA LEU A 136 0.84 19.16 27.26
C LEU A 136 2.19 18.45 27.09
N ASN A 137 2.27 17.17 27.45
CA ASN A 137 3.45 16.39 27.15
C ASN A 137 3.54 16.04 25.65
N ALA A 138 4.67 15.47 25.19
CA ALA A 138 4.88 15.18 23.78
C ALA A 138 3.83 14.24 23.18
N TYR A 139 3.40 13.23 23.93
CA TYR A 139 2.37 12.28 23.50
C TYR A 139 1.00 12.98 23.38
N GLN A 140 0.63 13.77 24.35
CA GLN A 140 -0.63 14.53 24.34
C GLN A 140 -0.65 15.55 23.18
N THR A 141 0.45 16.25 22.95
CA THR A 141 0.58 17.19 21.83
C THR A 141 0.43 16.44 20.50
N MET A 142 1.11 15.32 20.34
CA MET A 142 1.02 14.51 19.13
C MET A 142 -0.41 14.01 18.88
N THR A 143 -1.04 13.41 19.88
CA THR A 143 -2.36 12.75 19.72
C THR A 143 -3.53 13.73 19.67
N ARG A 144 -3.46 14.85 20.38
CA ARG A 144 -4.59 15.80 20.48
C ARG A 144 -4.50 16.97 19.51
N ILE A 145 -3.30 17.32 19.05
CA ILE A 145 -3.09 18.50 18.18
C ILE A 145 -2.58 18.08 16.81
N VAL A 146 -1.44 17.36 16.75
CA VAL A 146 -0.76 17.08 15.46
C VAL A 146 -1.51 16.04 14.64
N ILE A 147 -1.82 14.86 15.19
CA ILE A 147 -2.46 13.77 14.44
C ILE A 147 -3.82 14.18 13.86
N PRO A 148 -4.76 14.82 14.60
CA PRO A 148 -6.05 15.23 14.03
C PRO A 148 -5.93 16.20 12.86
N GLN A 149 -4.93 17.11 12.90
CA GLN A 149 -4.65 18.02 11.81
C GLN A 149 -3.96 17.30 10.63
N ALA A 150 -2.99 16.43 10.92
CA ALA A 150 -2.30 15.63 9.92
C ALA A 150 -3.25 14.74 9.11
N LEU A 151 -4.25 14.14 9.77
CA LEU A 151 -5.27 13.34 9.09
C LEU A 151 -6.03 14.13 8.02
N LYS A 152 -6.33 15.41 8.26
CA LYS A 152 -6.97 16.28 7.25
C LYS A 152 -6.08 16.54 6.03
N ASN A 153 -4.76 16.50 6.21
CA ASN A 153 -3.80 16.71 5.13
C ASN A 153 -3.45 15.41 4.39
N ILE A 154 -3.79 14.26 4.98
CA ILE A 154 -3.60 12.92 4.38
C ILE A 154 -4.76 12.56 3.46
N PHE A 155 -5.97 13.00 3.77
CA PHE A 155 -7.22 12.76 3.01
C PHE A 155 -7.69 14.01 2.27
#